data_e8495bd0b05a8d221ce8e1eaeb5ab120
#
_entry.id   e8495bd0b05a8d221ce8e1eaeb5ab120
#
_cell.length_a   1.000
_cell.length_b   1.000
_cell.length_c   1.000
_cell.angle_alpha   90.00
_cell.angle_beta   90.00
_cell.angle_gamma   90.00
#
_symmetry.space_group_name_H-M   'P 1'
#
loop_
_entity.id
_entity.type
_entity.pdbx_description
1 polymer ?
#
loop_
_entity_poly.entity_id
_entity_poly.type
_entity_poly.pdbx_seq_one_letter_code
_entity_poly.pdbx_strand_id
1 'polypeptide(L)'
;MKSFLLFLIVVSLPALSQEQVQQKKRFAIDTCVNEFQIAKIESTKVGYQYWFADKNFLDGRTLKMSVVAPHEATHAPHRHAEDEFFFVLEGKAEFFLDGMTRTAGPYTSFYCPPNSEHGIRNAGDSVLKYLVIKKYAQH
;
A
#
# COMPACT_ATOMS: atom_id res chain seq x y z
N MET A 1 -74.11 -20.41 27.54
CA MET A 1 -73.04 -19.39 27.34
C MET A 1 -71.77 -20.11 26.89
N LYS A 2 -71.38 -20.00 25.60
CA LYS A 2 -70.16 -20.61 25.05
C LYS A 2 -69.13 -19.49 24.89
N SER A 3 -68.09 -19.50 25.75
CA SER A 3 -66.94 -18.59 25.66
C SER A 3 -66.06 -18.97 24.47
N PHE A 4 -65.94 -18.07 23.50
CA PHE A 4 -64.99 -18.18 22.41
C PHE A 4 -63.67 -17.58 22.86
N LEU A 5 -62.66 -18.42 23.01
CA LEU A 5 -61.29 -18.00 23.31
C LEU A 5 -60.61 -17.65 21.96
N LEU A 6 -60.40 -16.35 21.75
CA LEU A 6 -59.68 -15.84 20.56
C LEU A 6 -58.16 -16.01 20.73
N PHE A 7 -57.59 -16.96 20.04
CA PHE A 7 -56.10 -17.14 20.01
C PHE A 7 -55.52 -16.11 19.05
N LEU A 8 -54.85 -15.12 19.62
CA LEU A 8 -54.03 -14.18 18.82
C LEU A 8 -52.75 -14.87 18.43
N ILE A 9 -52.61 -15.25 17.16
CA ILE A 9 -51.36 -15.75 16.58
C ILE A 9 -50.48 -14.53 16.32
N VAL A 10 -49.48 -14.29 17.16
CA VAL A 10 -48.43 -13.31 16.88
C VAL A 10 -47.47 -13.96 15.87
N VAL A 11 -47.62 -13.61 14.61
CA VAL A 11 -46.65 -13.94 13.58
C VAL A 11 -45.46 -13.02 13.74
N SER A 12 -44.40 -13.53 14.39
CA SER A 12 -43.12 -12.85 14.39
C SER A 12 -42.52 -12.92 12.99
N LEU A 13 -42.57 -11.80 12.27
CA LEU A 13 -41.83 -11.63 11.03
C LEU A 13 -40.31 -11.79 11.38
N PRO A 14 -39.56 -12.64 10.66
CA PRO A 14 -38.13 -12.67 10.83
C PRO A 14 -37.61 -11.28 10.48
N ALA A 15 -36.86 -10.67 11.40
CA ALA A 15 -36.09 -9.49 11.12
C ALA A 15 -35.14 -9.87 9.97
N LEU A 16 -35.44 -9.37 8.78
CA LEU A 16 -34.49 -9.39 7.67
C LEU A 16 -33.24 -8.68 8.21
N SER A 17 -32.24 -9.46 8.52
CA SER A 17 -30.89 -8.93 8.71
C SER A 17 -30.62 -8.07 7.50
N GLN A 18 -30.48 -6.77 7.70
CA GLN A 18 -29.88 -5.88 6.73
C GLN A 18 -28.43 -6.34 6.62
N GLU A 19 -28.18 -7.39 5.84
CA GLU A 19 -26.87 -7.58 5.23
C GLU A 19 -26.62 -6.27 4.51
N GLN A 20 -25.74 -5.48 5.08
CA GLN A 20 -25.18 -4.34 4.39
C GLN A 20 -24.56 -4.92 3.13
N VAL A 21 -25.26 -4.80 2.02
CA VAL A 21 -24.71 -5.05 0.71
C VAL A 21 -23.61 -3.99 0.58
N GLN A 22 -22.43 -4.38 0.97
CA GLN A 22 -21.23 -3.56 0.79
C GLN A 22 -21.14 -3.34 -0.70
N GLN A 23 -21.60 -2.17 -1.13
CA GLN A 23 -21.68 -1.81 -2.53
C GLN A 23 -20.28 -1.91 -3.10
N LYS A 24 -19.98 -3.03 -3.76
CA LYS A 24 -18.67 -3.29 -4.36
C LYS A 24 -18.34 -2.11 -5.25
N LYS A 25 -17.33 -1.32 -4.83
CA LYS A 25 -16.88 -0.15 -5.59
C LYS A 25 -16.59 -0.60 -7.02
N ARG A 26 -17.41 -0.11 -7.96
CA ARG A 26 -17.27 -0.48 -9.36
C ARG A 26 -16.14 0.34 -9.96
N PHE A 27 -15.03 -0.31 -10.26
CA PHE A 27 -13.90 0.32 -10.92
C PHE A 27 -14.13 0.36 -12.43
N ALA A 28 -13.87 1.51 -13.04
CA ALA A 28 -13.79 1.67 -14.49
C ALA A 28 -12.34 1.51 -14.94
N ILE A 29 -12.11 1.15 -16.20
CA ILE A 29 -10.75 1.01 -16.74
C ILE A 29 -9.94 2.29 -16.57
N ASP A 30 -10.52 3.45 -16.81
CA ASP A 30 -9.86 4.76 -16.70
C ASP A 30 -9.44 5.13 -15.27
N THR A 31 -10.07 4.52 -14.25
CA THR A 31 -9.67 4.69 -12.85
C THR A 31 -8.67 3.62 -12.37
N CYS A 32 -8.51 2.55 -13.13
CA CYS A 32 -7.60 1.45 -12.81
C CYS A 32 -6.25 1.57 -13.53
N VAL A 33 -6.20 2.31 -14.64
CA VAL A 33 -4.95 2.56 -15.37
C VAL A 33 -4.40 3.92 -14.96
N ASN A 34 -3.24 3.92 -14.30
CA ASN A 34 -2.57 5.12 -13.82
C ASN A 34 -1.24 5.30 -14.54
N GLU A 35 -1.20 6.19 -15.50
CA GLU A 35 0.01 6.55 -16.22
C GLU A 35 0.84 7.56 -15.43
N PHE A 36 2.16 7.48 -15.57
CA PHE A 36 3.07 8.46 -14.98
C PHE A 36 2.86 9.85 -15.59
N GLN A 37 2.68 10.85 -14.73
CA GLN A 37 2.47 12.25 -15.10
C GLN A 37 3.48 13.12 -14.37
N ILE A 38 4.39 13.74 -15.13
CA ILE A 38 5.45 14.55 -14.56
C ILE A 38 4.94 15.71 -13.68
N ALA A 39 3.76 16.24 -14.00
CA ALA A 39 3.13 17.31 -13.22
C ALA A 39 2.64 16.88 -11.83
N LYS A 40 2.60 15.57 -11.56
CA LYS A 40 2.15 14.99 -10.28
C LYS A 40 3.29 14.43 -9.43
N ILE A 41 4.54 14.68 -9.81
CA ILE A 41 5.67 14.29 -8.97
C ILE A 41 5.70 15.14 -7.70
N GLU A 42 6.13 14.51 -6.62
CA GLU A 42 6.39 15.17 -5.34
C GLU A 42 7.89 15.21 -5.11
N SER A 43 8.47 16.42 -5.01
CA SER A 43 9.90 16.59 -4.71
C SER A 43 10.22 16.10 -3.30
N THR A 44 11.38 15.48 -3.14
CA THR A 44 11.95 15.08 -1.86
C THR A 44 13.30 15.78 -1.67
N LYS A 45 13.94 15.60 -0.51
CA LYS A 45 15.28 16.16 -0.28
C LYS A 45 16.36 15.57 -1.21
N VAL A 46 16.13 14.35 -1.71
CA VAL A 46 17.13 13.56 -2.44
C VAL A 46 16.67 13.13 -3.82
N GLY A 47 15.59 13.72 -4.34
CA GLY A 47 15.03 13.40 -5.64
C GLY A 47 13.54 13.66 -5.71
N TYR A 48 12.74 12.67 -6.09
CA TYR A 48 11.27 12.80 -6.12
C TYR A 48 10.58 11.46 -5.90
N GLN A 49 9.27 11.53 -5.61
CA GLN A 49 8.39 10.37 -5.57
C GLN A 49 7.14 10.60 -6.43
N TYR A 50 6.49 9.50 -6.79
CA TYR A 50 5.25 9.50 -7.56
C TYR A 50 4.31 8.39 -7.06
N TRP A 51 3.05 8.73 -6.81
CA TRP A 51 2.03 7.79 -6.37
C TRP A 51 1.18 7.32 -7.56
N PHE A 52 1.35 6.07 -7.98
CA PHE A 52 0.42 5.41 -8.90
C PHE A 52 -0.89 5.04 -8.18
N ALA A 53 -0.80 4.67 -6.91
CA ALA A 53 -1.92 4.46 -6.02
C ALA A 53 -1.54 4.94 -4.62
N ASP A 54 -2.27 5.91 -4.10
CA ASP A 54 -2.10 6.43 -2.75
C ASP A 54 -2.94 5.66 -1.73
N LYS A 55 -2.91 6.07 -0.46
CA LYS A 55 -3.64 5.41 0.64
C LYS A 55 -5.16 5.41 0.47
N ASN A 56 -5.71 6.34 -0.33
CA ASN A 56 -7.14 6.50 -0.55
C ASN A 56 -7.66 5.67 -1.72
N PHE A 57 -6.75 5.11 -2.53
CA PHE A 57 -7.13 4.37 -3.72
C PHE A 57 -7.89 3.09 -3.39
N LEU A 58 -7.33 2.21 -2.58
CA LEU A 58 -7.96 0.96 -2.19
C LEU A 58 -7.44 0.43 -0.85
N ASP A 59 -8.26 0.56 0.21
CA ASP A 59 -8.04 -0.13 1.49
C ASP A 59 -6.60 0.02 2.03
N GLY A 60 -6.03 1.21 1.89
CA GLY A 60 -4.68 1.53 2.32
C GLY A 60 -3.54 0.93 1.49
N ARG A 61 -3.83 0.17 0.43
CA ARG A 61 -2.79 -0.29 -0.50
C ARG A 61 -2.23 0.84 -1.31
N THR A 62 -0.92 0.84 -1.42
CA THR A 62 -0.21 1.88 -2.18
C THR A 62 0.75 1.27 -3.18
N LEU A 63 0.98 2.00 -4.26
CA LEU A 63 2.04 1.78 -5.20
C LEU A 63 2.73 3.13 -5.45
N LYS A 64 3.94 3.25 -4.95
CA LYS A 64 4.75 4.47 -5.06
C LYS A 64 6.04 4.17 -5.80
N MET A 65 6.46 5.08 -6.67
CA MET A 65 7.81 5.10 -7.22
C MET A 65 8.65 6.13 -6.47
N SER A 66 9.87 5.77 -6.12
CA SER A 66 10.87 6.68 -5.57
C SER A 66 12.05 6.77 -6.53
N VAL A 67 12.54 7.99 -6.73
CA VAL A 67 13.74 8.30 -7.53
C VAL A 67 14.72 9.03 -6.62
N VAL A 68 15.92 8.49 -6.47
CA VAL A 68 16.89 8.90 -5.45
C VAL A 68 18.24 9.19 -6.10
N ALA A 69 18.80 10.33 -5.78
CA ALA A 69 20.13 10.77 -6.25
C ALA A 69 21.24 9.78 -5.83
N PRO A 70 22.39 9.78 -6.53
CA PRO A 70 23.52 8.94 -6.18
C PRO A 70 23.93 9.06 -4.70
N HIS A 71 24.22 7.91 -4.08
CA HIS A 71 24.70 7.78 -2.70
C HIS A 71 23.73 8.25 -1.60
N GLU A 72 22.51 8.60 -1.95
CA GLU A 72 21.50 9.11 -1.02
C GLU A 72 20.46 8.05 -0.63
N ALA A 73 19.67 8.35 0.42
CA ALA A 73 18.51 7.59 0.87
C ALA A 73 17.36 8.53 1.23
N THR A 74 16.12 8.12 0.96
CA THR A 74 14.93 8.91 1.35
C THR A 74 14.76 9.00 2.86
N HIS A 75 15.14 7.94 3.57
CA HIS A 75 15.06 7.81 5.03
C HIS A 75 16.24 7.01 5.56
N ALA A 76 16.63 7.26 6.82
CA ALA A 76 17.44 6.32 7.57
C ALA A 76 16.67 5.00 7.77
N PRO A 77 17.35 3.88 8.04
CA PRO A 77 16.70 2.64 8.42
C PRO A 77 15.70 2.86 9.56
N HIS A 78 14.51 2.26 9.47
CA HIS A 78 13.43 2.47 10.41
C HIS A 78 12.57 1.21 10.56
N ARG A 79 11.61 1.25 11.50
CA ARG A 79 10.66 0.15 11.79
C ARG A 79 9.23 0.66 11.69
N HIS A 80 8.33 -0.20 11.25
CA HIS A 80 6.88 0.01 11.32
C HIS A 80 6.14 -1.34 11.37
N ALA A 81 4.87 -1.29 11.72
CA ALA A 81 4.07 -2.50 11.93
C ALA A 81 3.67 -3.21 10.63
N GLU A 82 3.59 -2.48 9.53
CA GLU A 82 3.24 -3.04 8.24
C GLU A 82 4.46 -3.64 7.56
N ASP A 83 4.23 -4.63 6.71
CA ASP A 83 5.23 -5.08 5.75
C ASP A 83 5.27 -4.21 4.50
N GLU A 84 6.37 -4.27 3.77
CA GLU A 84 6.45 -3.63 2.45
C GLU A 84 7.42 -4.37 1.53
N PHE A 85 7.28 -4.10 0.24
CA PHE A 85 8.22 -4.52 -0.79
C PHE A 85 8.85 -3.31 -1.44
N PHE A 86 10.16 -3.41 -1.69
CA PHE A 86 10.86 -2.59 -2.68
C PHE A 86 11.10 -3.42 -3.93
N PHE A 87 10.99 -2.79 -5.10
CA PHE A 87 11.33 -3.42 -6.37
C PHE A 87 12.15 -2.46 -7.22
N VAL A 88 13.41 -2.81 -7.47
CA VAL A 88 14.35 -1.94 -8.20
C VAL A 88 14.04 -1.96 -9.69
N LEU A 89 13.86 -0.78 -10.28
CA LEU A 89 13.67 -0.57 -11.72
C LEU A 89 14.98 -0.18 -12.40
N GLU A 90 15.74 0.74 -11.79
CA GLU A 90 16.98 1.28 -12.33
C GLU A 90 17.98 1.56 -11.22
N GLY A 91 19.27 1.53 -11.54
CA GLY A 91 20.36 1.89 -10.63
C GLY A 91 20.82 0.72 -9.75
N LYS A 92 21.56 1.06 -8.69
CA LYS A 92 22.17 0.11 -7.76
C LYS A 92 21.67 0.41 -6.34
N ALA A 93 20.90 -0.50 -5.78
CA ALA A 93 20.37 -0.40 -4.44
C ALA A 93 21.25 -1.12 -3.43
N GLU A 94 21.41 -0.54 -2.24
CA GLU A 94 21.82 -1.25 -1.03
C GLU A 94 20.59 -1.39 -0.13
N PHE A 95 20.26 -2.61 0.19
CA PHE A 95 19.20 -2.97 1.13
C PHE A 95 19.80 -3.19 2.52
N PHE A 96 19.07 -2.73 3.54
CA PHE A 96 19.41 -2.94 4.94
C PHE A 96 18.26 -3.71 5.63
N LEU A 97 18.61 -4.74 6.40
CA LEU A 97 17.69 -5.50 7.24
C LEU A 97 18.38 -5.94 8.54
N ASP A 98 17.91 -5.45 9.68
CA ASP A 98 18.35 -5.83 11.03
C ASP A 98 19.88 -5.94 11.17
N GLY A 99 20.60 -4.90 10.72
CA GLY A 99 22.06 -4.80 10.81
C GLY A 99 22.83 -5.42 9.64
N MET A 100 22.17 -6.10 8.71
CA MET A 100 22.79 -6.68 7.53
C MET A 100 22.53 -5.84 6.29
N THR A 101 23.46 -5.82 5.36
CA THR A 101 23.28 -5.15 4.06
C THR A 101 23.51 -6.09 2.89
N ARG A 102 22.81 -5.79 1.80
CA ARG A 102 23.02 -6.45 0.51
C ARG A 102 22.82 -5.46 -0.63
N THR A 103 23.72 -5.47 -1.59
CA THR A 103 23.61 -4.66 -2.80
C THR A 103 23.08 -5.48 -3.97
N ALA A 104 22.16 -4.89 -4.75
CA ALA A 104 21.65 -5.48 -5.98
C ALA A 104 21.24 -4.42 -6.99
N GLY A 105 21.05 -4.84 -8.25
CA GLY A 105 20.64 -4.00 -9.37
C GLY A 105 19.16 -4.14 -9.73
N PRO A 106 18.80 -3.74 -10.97
CA PRO A 106 17.42 -3.80 -11.47
C PRO A 106 16.78 -5.20 -11.40
N TYR A 107 15.45 -5.22 -11.36
CA TYR A 107 14.60 -6.42 -11.28
C TYR A 107 14.84 -7.27 -10.03
N THR A 108 15.28 -6.61 -8.95
CA THR A 108 15.43 -7.23 -7.63
C THR A 108 14.34 -6.74 -6.71
N SER A 109 13.66 -7.67 -6.03
CA SER A 109 12.72 -7.35 -4.95
C SER A 109 13.40 -7.51 -3.60
N PHE A 110 12.97 -6.68 -2.64
CA PHE A 110 13.32 -6.78 -1.24
C PHE A 110 12.04 -6.75 -0.39
N TYR A 111 11.79 -7.82 0.34
CA TYR A 111 10.71 -7.90 1.31
C TYR A 111 11.18 -7.39 2.67
N CYS A 112 10.48 -6.42 3.22
CA CYS A 112 10.69 -5.86 4.53
C CYS A 112 9.64 -6.42 5.50
N PRO A 113 10.02 -7.35 6.40
CA PRO A 113 9.07 -7.93 7.35
C PRO A 113 8.53 -6.89 8.34
N PRO A 114 7.31 -7.08 8.87
CA PRO A 114 6.76 -6.22 9.91
C PRO A 114 7.71 -6.12 11.10
N ASN A 115 7.84 -4.92 11.66
CA ASN A 115 8.65 -4.61 12.85
C ASN A 115 10.17 -4.87 12.73
N SER A 116 10.67 -5.28 11.57
CA SER A 116 12.12 -5.36 11.30
C SER A 116 12.68 -3.99 10.94
N GLU A 117 13.90 -3.70 11.35
CA GLU A 117 14.59 -2.49 10.93
C GLU A 117 15.06 -2.64 9.49
N HIS A 118 14.58 -1.79 8.62
CA HIS A 118 14.85 -1.91 7.19
C HIS A 118 15.06 -0.55 6.52
N GLY A 119 15.70 -0.59 5.36
CA GLY A 119 15.95 0.59 4.55
C GLY A 119 16.47 0.25 3.17
N ILE A 120 16.46 1.26 2.30
CA ILE A 120 17.05 1.20 0.97
C ILE A 120 17.78 2.51 0.69
N ARG A 121 18.98 2.43 0.13
CA ARG A 121 19.71 3.59 -0.36
C ARG A 121 20.27 3.35 -1.75
N ASN A 122 20.58 4.43 -2.43
CA ASN A 122 21.29 4.39 -3.68
C ASN A 122 22.79 4.15 -3.42
N ALA A 123 23.30 3.02 -3.86
CA ALA A 123 24.72 2.65 -3.75
C ALA A 123 25.49 2.82 -5.05
N GLY A 124 24.89 3.51 -6.04
CA GLY A 124 25.49 3.75 -7.36
C GLY A 124 25.76 5.22 -7.65
N ASP A 125 26.41 5.48 -8.77
CA ASP A 125 26.79 6.80 -9.28
C ASP A 125 25.73 7.40 -10.23
N SER A 126 24.65 6.66 -10.49
CA SER A 126 23.47 7.09 -11.23
C SER A 126 22.22 7.09 -10.33
N VAL A 127 21.12 7.64 -10.79
CA VAL A 127 19.87 7.61 -10.02
C VAL A 127 19.42 6.18 -9.73
N LEU A 128 18.88 5.97 -8.54
CA LEU A 128 18.16 4.76 -8.17
C LEU A 128 16.66 5.01 -8.34
N LYS A 129 15.98 4.14 -9.09
CA LYS A 129 14.53 4.16 -9.24
C LYS A 129 13.95 2.84 -8.76
N TYR A 130 12.99 2.90 -7.82
CA TYR A 130 12.37 1.70 -7.28
C TYR A 130 10.90 1.94 -6.94
N LEU A 131 10.13 0.86 -6.96
CA LEU A 131 8.75 0.84 -6.47
C LEU A 131 8.73 0.50 -4.98
N VAL A 132 7.76 1.09 -4.28
CA VAL A 132 7.37 0.74 -2.90
C VAL A 132 5.93 0.27 -2.93
N ILE A 133 5.71 -0.96 -2.49
CA ILE A 133 4.38 -1.57 -2.38
C ILE A 133 4.12 -1.82 -0.91
N LYS A 134 3.08 -1.17 -0.37
CA LYS A 134 2.75 -1.24 1.05
C LYS A 134 1.24 -1.22 1.26
N LYS A 135 0.77 -1.86 2.32
CA LYS A 135 -0.60 -1.72 2.81
C LYS A 135 -0.57 -1.04 4.18
N TYR A 136 -1.08 0.17 4.25
CA TYR A 136 -1.27 0.89 5.52
C TYR A 136 -2.49 0.35 6.26
N ALA A 137 -2.41 0.32 7.60
CA ALA A 137 -3.57 0.05 8.44
C ALA A 137 -4.67 1.10 8.18
N GLN A 138 -5.92 0.65 8.10
CA GLN A 138 -7.08 1.53 8.06
C GLN A 138 -7.47 1.84 9.52
N HIS A 139 -7.64 3.10 9.83
CA HIS A 139 -8.10 3.60 11.15
C HIS A 139 -9.56 4.00 11.07
#